data_6b5d502fc4d88790527cb13f5e3b61ec
#
_entry.id   6b5d502fc4d88790527cb13f5e3b61ec
#
_cell.length_a   1.000
_cell.length_b   1.000
_cell.length_c   1.000
_cell.angle_alpha   90.00
_cell.angle_beta   90.00
_cell.angle_gamma   90.00
#
_symmetry.space_group_name_H-M   'P 1'
#
loop_
_entity.id
_entity.type
_entity.pdbx_description
1 polymer ?
#
loop_
_entity_poly.entity_id
_entity_poly.type
_entity_poly.pdbx_seq_one_letter_code
_entity_poly.pdbx_strand_id
1 'polypeptide(L)'
;MIGTIVNTATILTGSVIGSLLKKGIKEKYTKCLMNAMGLAAAGIGINSVVQNMPNSKYPVLFIVSLALGSLFGNMIDLDKRFNALTEKKGKSELGKGLSTAILLFCIGSLSILGPINSALNNDHTYLFTNATLDFVTSMVLASTYGIGIALAAPVLFLWQGSIYLLASLLGE
;
A
#
# COMPACT_ATOMS: atom_id res chain seq x y z
N MET A 1 10.21 -8.17 -11.30
CA MET A 1 10.53 -6.79 -10.83
C MET A 1 9.84 -5.66 -11.59
N ILE A 2 9.30 -5.88 -12.80
CA ILE A 2 8.65 -4.83 -13.60
C ILE A 2 7.53 -4.12 -12.83
N GLY A 3 6.65 -4.87 -12.17
CA GLY A 3 5.55 -4.28 -11.41
C GLY A 3 5.99 -3.37 -10.25
N THR A 4 7.09 -3.71 -9.56
CA THR A 4 7.67 -2.85 -8.50
C THR A 4 8.21 -1.54 -9.07
N ILE A 5 8.86 -1.59 -10.23
CA ILE A 5 9.35 -0.38 -10.93
C ILE A 5 8.17 0.50 -11.33
N VAL A 6 7.12 -0.09 -11.90
CA VAL A 6 5.91 0.63 -12.29
C VAL A 6 5.25 1.27 -11.06
N ASN A 7 5.12 0.52 -9.95
CA ASN A 7 4.52 1.07 -8.73
C ASN A 7 5.34 2.24 -8.16
N THR A 8 6.66 2.13 -8.14
CA THR A 8 7.55 3.24 -7.73
C THR A 8 7.36 4.46 -8.63
N ALA A 9 7.30 4.26 -9.94
CA ALA A 9 7.09 5.34 -10.91
C ALA A 9 5.72 6.01 -10.74
N THR A 10 4.66 5.25 -10.43
CA THR A 10 3.32 5.79 -10.19
C THR A 10 3.25 6.65 -8.93
N ILE A 11 3.94 6.27 -7.85
CA ILE A 11 4.02 7.11 -6.64
C ILE A 11 4.77 8.42 -6.95
N LEU A 12 5.88 8.36 -7.68
CA LEU A 12 6.62 9.57 -8.07
C LEU A 12 5.75 10.50 -8.92
N THR A 13 5.14 9.97 -9.98
CA THR A 13 4.29 10.77 -10.88
C THR A 13 3.05 11.30 -10.17
N GLY A 14 2.37 10.49 -9.36
CA GLY A 14 1.25 10.93 -8.55
C GLY A 14 1.63 12.03 -7.56
N SER A 15 2.79 11.91 -6.90
CA SER A 15 3.29 12.94 -5.98
C SER A 15 3.63 14.24 -6.70
N VAL A 16 4.21 14.18 -7.89
CA VAL A 16 4.49 15.38 -8.70
C VAL A 16 3.18 16.06 -9.10
N ILE A 17 2.24 15.31 -9.68
CA ILE A 17 0.93 15.84 -10.10
C ILE A 17 0.19 16.44 -8.90
N GLY A 18 0.13 15.70 -7.77
CA GLY A 18 -0.51 16.18 -6.55
C GLY A 18 0.10 17.47 -6.02
N SER A 19 1.43 17.58 -6.01
CA SER A 19 2.13 18.78 -5.54
C SER A 19 1.92 20.02 -6.42
N LEU A 20 1.64 19.83 -7.71
CA LEU A 20 1.31 20.91 -8.63
C LEU A 20 -0.09 21.49 -8.35
N LEU A 21 -0.96 20.75 -7.70
CA LEU A 21 -2.28 21.20 -7.29
C LEU A 21 -2.17 22.09 -6.03
N LYS A 22 -1.52 23.24 -6.17
CA LYS A 22 -1.11 24.19 -5.12
C LYS A 22 -2.17 24.60 -4.09
N LYS A 23 -3.46 24.40 -4.38
CA LYS A 23 -4.58 24.72 -3.46
C LYS A 23 -5.10 23.49 -2.71
N GLY A 24 -4.45 22.34 -2.87
CA GLY A 24 -4.98 21.07 -2.40
C GLY A 24 -6.22 20.62 -3.19
N ILE A 25 -6.52 19.34 -3.16
CA ILE A 25 -7.81 18.83 -3.62
C ILE A 25 -8.83 19.16 -2.52
N LYS A 26 -9.97 19.78 -2.87
CA LYS A 26 -11.00 20.10 -1.89
C LYS A 26 -11.35 18.84 -1.08
N GLU A 27 -11.51 18.97 0.22
CA GLU A 27 -11.74 17.85 1.15
C GLU A 27 -12.88 16.90 0.70
N LYS A 28 -13.94 17.45 0.08
CA LYS A 28 -15.03 16.68 -0.50
C LYS A 28 -14.52 15.69 -1.57
N TYR A 29 -13.64 16.12 -2.47
CA TYR A 29 -13.10 15.25 -3.53
C TYR A 29 -12.06 14.28 -2.99
N THR A 30 -11.24 14.70 -2.03
CA THR A 30 -10.30 13.83 -1.33
C THR A 30 -11.05 12.66 -0.67
N LYS A 31 -12.11 12.95 0.10
CA LYS A 31 -12.94 11.91 0.71
C LYS A 31 -13.58 10.99 -0.33
N CYS A 32 -14.09 11.54 -1.43
CA CYS A 32 -14.69 10.76 -2.50
C CYS A 32 -13.67 9.81 -3.16
N LEU A 33 -12.47 10.30 -3.48
CA LEU A 33 -11.38 9.50 -4.05
C LEU A 33 -10.93 8.40 -3.08
N MET A 34 -10.70 8.73 -1.80
CA MET A 34 -10.26 7.74 -0.81
C MET A 34 -11.32 6.66 -0.57
N ASN A 35 -12.60 7.03 -0.55
CA ASN A 35 -13.69 6.06 -0.44
C ASN A 35 -13.77 5.15 -1.69
N ALA A 36 -13.59 5.72 -2.88
CA ALA A 36 -13.56 4.95 -4.13
C ALA A 36 -12.38 3.95 -4.15
N MET A 37 -11.19 4.39 -3.70
CA MET A 37 -10.02 3.51 -3.57
C MET A 37 -10.23 2.41 -2.53
N GLY A 38 -10.85 2.75 -1.39
CA GLY A 38 -11.22 1.75 -0.37
C GLY A 38 -12.22 0.71 -0.91
N LEU A 39 -13.23 1.15 -1.67
CA LEU A 39 -14.20 0.25 -2.30
C LEU A 39 -13.55 -0.64 -3.37
N ALA A 40 -12.66 -0.08 -4.18
CA ALA A 40 -11.90 -0.84 -5.17
C ALA A 40 -11.01 -1.90 -4.50
N ALA A 41 -10.29 -1.54 -3.44
CA ALA A 41 -9.47 -2.47 -2.67
C ALA A 41 -10.31 -3.59 -2.04
N ALA A 42 -11.49 -3.26 -1.49
CA ALA A 42 -12.42 -4.26 -0.96
C ALA A 42 -12.93 -5.21 -2.04
N GLY A 43 -13.30 -4.68 -3.22
CA GLY A 43 -13.73 -5.49 -4.35
C GLY A 43 -12.65 -6.47 -4.83
N ILE A 44 -11.40 -6.00 -4.91
CA ILE A 44 -10.25 -6.86 -5.26
C ILE A 44 -10.01 -7.93 -4.19
N GLY A 45 -10.09 -7.56 -2.91
CA GLY A 45 -9.97 -8.50 -1.80
C GLY A 45 -11.03 -9.59 -1.84
N ILE A 46 -12.29 -9.24 -2.04
CA ILE A 46 -13.40 -10.18 -2.19
C ILE A 46 -13.16 -11.10 -3.39
N ASN A 47 -12.80 -10.54 -4.55
CA ASN A 47 -12.50 -11.32 -5.74
C ASN A 47 -11.37 -12.32 -5.50
N SER A 48 -10.28 -11.89 -4.82
CA SER A 48 -9.16 -12.76 -4.47
C SER A 48 -9.60 -13.92 -3.57
N VAL A 49 -10.46 -13.68 -2.59
CA VAL A 49 -11.01 -14.73 -1.72
C VAL A 49 -11.87 -15.70 -2.54
N VAL A 50 -12.77 -15.19 -3.36
CA VAL A 50 -13.69 -16.02 -4.18
C VAL A 50 -12.91 -16.91 -5.16
N GLN A 51 -11.84 -16.41 -5.75
CA GLN A 51 -11.04 -17.17 -6.72
C GLN A 51 -10.11 -18.19 -6.06
N ASN A 52 -9.50 -17.87 -4.93
CA ASN A 52 -8.46 -18.70 -4.34
C ASN A 52 -8.96 -19.64 -3.24
N MET A 53 -10.02 -19.26 -2.51
CA MET A 53 -10.55 -20.06 -1.41
C MET A 53 -11.02 -21.46 -1.83
N PRO A 54 -11.72 -21.66 -2.98
CA PRO A 54 -12.12 -22.98 -3.43
C PRO A 54 -10.95 -23.90 -3.77
N ASN A 55 -9.80 -23.34 -4.16
CA ASN A 55 -8.59 -24.08 -4.52
C ASN A 55 -7.67 -24.33 -3.32
N SER A 56 -7.99 -23.77 -2.16
CA SER A 56 -7.20 -23.91 -0.94
C SER A 56 -7.42 -25.29 -0.30
N LYS A 57 -6.31 -25.97 0.03
CA LYS A 57 -6.35 -27.20 0.82
C LYS A 57 -6.86 -26.99 2.26
N TYR A 58 -6.76 -25.77 2.76
CA TYR A 58 -7.07 -25.40 4.14
C TYR A 58 -7.90 -24.11 4.22
N PRO A 59 -9.15 -24.08 3.73
CA PRO A 59 -9.97 -22.85 3.73
C PRO A 59 -10.22 -22.29 5.15
N VAL A 60 -10.17 -23.16 6.17
CA VAL A 60 -10.31 -22.77 7.59
C VAL A 60 -9.19 -21.82 8.03
N LEU A 61 -8.00 -21.89 7.43
CA LEU A 61 -6.90 -20.97 7.73
C LEU A 61 -7.26 -19.51 7.48
N PHE A 62 -8.16 -19.23 6.56
CA PHE A 62 -8.64 -17.87 6.31
C PHE A 62 -9.33 -17.29 7.56
N ILE A 63 -10.23 -18.06 8.17
CA ILE A 63 -10.96 -17.64 9.37
C ILE A 63 -10.00 -17.50 10.57
N VAL A 64 -9.13 -18.49 10.75
CA VAL A 64 -8.13 -18.50 11.84
C VAL A 64 -7.17 -17.31 11.70
N SER A 65 -6.67 -17.04 10.49
CA SER A 65 -5.76 -15.91 10.22
C SER A 65 -6.42 -14.57 10.49
N LEU A 66 -7.69 -14.39 10.11
CA LEU A 66 -8.45 -13.19 10.42
C LEU A 66 -8.64 -12.99 11.91
N ALA A 67 -9.03 -14.06 12.62
CA ALA A 67 -9.25 -14.00 14.07
C ALA A 67 -7.95 -13.69 14.84
N LEU A 68 -6.88 -14.41 14.53
CA LEU A 68 -5.58 -14.17 15.14
C LEU A 68 -4.99 -12.82 14.74
N GLY A 69 -5.06 -12.46 13.46
CA GLY A 69 -4.58 -11.18 12.95
C GLY A 69 -5.28 -9.98 13.59
N SER A 70 -6.61 -10.06 13.77
CA SER A 70 -7.37 -9.02 14.47
C SER A 70 -7.04 -8.92 15.95
N LEU A 71 -6.88 -10.06 16.63
CA LEU A 71 -6.47 -10.08 18.05
C LEU A 71 -5.06 -9.50 18.22
N PHE A 72 -4.08 -10.00 17.49
CA PHE A 72 -2.71 -9.50 17.57
C PHE A 72 -2.59 -8.03 17.12
N GLY A 73 -3.26 -7.65 16.05
CA GLY A 73 -3.28 -6.27 15.57
C GLY A 73 -3.83 -5.29 16.62
N ASN A 74 -4.89 -5.69 17.32
CA ASN A 74 -5.49 -4.89 18.39
C ASN A 74 -4.63 -4.88 19.67
N MET A 75 -4.03 -6.03 20.04
CA MET A 75 -3.14 -6.11 21.22
C MET A 75 -1.86 -5.26 21.05
N ILE A 76 -1.28 -5.24 19.86
CA ILE A 76 -0.07 -4.48 19.58
C ILE A 76 -0.37 -2.99 19.41
N ASP A 77 -1.65 -2.62 19.14
CA ASP A 77 -2.13 -1.25 18.91
C ASP A 77 -1.23 -0.52 17.89
N LEU A 78 -1.07 -1.16 16.71
CA LEU A 78 -0.17 -0.71 15.65
C LEU A 78 -0.44 0.74 15.27
N ASP A 79 -1.70 1.14 15.20
CA ASP A 79 -2.10 2.51 14.87
C ASP A 79 -1.57 3.53 15.88
N LYS A 80 -1.71 3.26 17.18
CA LYS A 80 -1.18 4.17 18.21
C LYS A 80 0.34 4.22 18.22
N ARG A 81 1.00 3.07 18.09
CA ARG A 81 2.47 3.01 18.05
C ARG A 81 3.00 3.76 16.85
N PHE A 82 2.32 3.61 15.72
CA PHE A 82 2.71 4.26 14.49
C PHE A 82 2.45 5.76 14.54
N ASN A 83 1.27 6.18 14.99
CA ASN A 83 0.96 7.59 15.22
C ASN A 83 1.94 8.21 16.23
N ALA A 84 2.29 7.51 17.30
CA ALA A 84 3.29 7.99 18.26
C ALA A 84 4.71 8.12 17.66
N LEU A 85 5.09 7.24 16.72
CA LEU A 85 6.36 7.36 16.00
C LEU A 85 6.37 8.55 15.04
N THR A 86 5.24 8.80 14.37
CA THR A 86 5.08 9.94 13.45
C THR A 86 4.99 11.27 14.19
N GLU A 87 4.31 11.30 15.35
CA GLU A 87 4.25 12.48 16.21
C GLU A 87 5.60 12.83 16.84
N LYS A 88 6.38 11.83 17.28
CA LYS A 88 7.71 12.05 17.85
C LYS A 88 8.76 12.50 16.83
N LYS A 89 8.70 12.02 15.59
CA LYS A 89 9.68 12.38 14.53
C LYS A 89 9.24 13.51 13.62
N GLY A 90 7.95 13.80 13.54
CA GLY A 90 7.40 14.80 12.62
C GLY A 90 6.78 15.97 13.34
N LYS A 91 7.57 16.96 13.80
CA LYS A 91 7.02 18.29 14.14
C LYS A 91 6.47 19.01 12.90
N SER A 92 6.68 18.48 11.69
CA SER A 92 6.17 19.06 10.44
C SER A 92 5.00 18.25 9.90
N GLU A 93 4.04 18.91 9.29
CA GLU A 93 2.91 18.29 8.59
C GLU A 93 3.38 17.28 7.53
N LEU A 94 4.49 17.58 6.85
CA LEU A 94 5.12 16.68 5.89
C LEU A 94 5.54 15.34 6.54
N GLY A 95 6.07 15.36 7.76
CA GLY A 95 6.47 14.14 8.46
C GLY A 95 5.29 13.21 8.72
N LYS A 96 4.14 13.77 9.09
CA LYS A 96 2.89 13.00 9.26
C LYS A 96 2.44 12.40 7.92
N GLY A 97 2.38 13.22 6.87
CA GLY A 97 1.98 12.77 5.54
C GLY A 97 2.89 11.68 4.98
N LEU A 98 4.21 11.83 5.09
CA LEU A 98 5.18 10.84 4.61
C LEU A 98 5.08 9.52 5.36
N SER A 99 4.91 9.56 6.66
CA SER A 99 4.74 8.35 7.47
C SER A 99 3.46 7.61 7.12
N THR A 100 2.35 8.35 6.94
CA THR A 100 1.09 7.78 6.47
C THR A 100 1.24 7.15 5.09
N ALA A 101 1.94 7.82 4.16
CA ALA A 101 2.23 7.31 2.83
C ALA A 101 3.01 5.99 2.87
N ILE A 102 4.11 5.94 3.65
CA ILE A 102 4.94 4.73 3.78
C ILE A 102 4.12 3.56 4.33
N LEU A 103 3.25 3.81 5.33
CA LEU A 103 2.39 2.77 5.87
C LEU A 103 1.42 2.22 4.82
N LEU A 104 0.69 3.11 4.17
CA LEU A 104 -0.31 2.72 3.18
C LEU A 104 0.32 1.94 2.04
N PHE A 105 1.50 2.39 1.56
CA PHE A 105 2.17 1.79 0.42
C PHE A 105 2.89 0.49 0.77
N CYS A 106 3.50 0.36 1.95
CA CYS A 106 4.32 -0.80 2.29
C CYS A 106 3.55 -1.90 3.03
N ILE A 107 2.59 -1.57 3.90
CA ILE A 107 1.90 -2.55 4.76
C ILE A 107 0.65 -3.13 4.10
N GLY A 108 0.17 -2.54 2.99
CA GLY A 108 -0.96 -3.07 2.25
C GLY A 108 -0.74 -4.52 1.78
N SER A 109 -1.79 -5.36 1.83
CA SER A 109 -1.70 -6.76 1.42
C SER A 109 -1.20 -6.93 -0.01
N LEU A 110 -1.60 -6.05 -0.93
CA LEU A 110 -1.15 -6.07 -2.33
C LEU A 110 0.34 -5.74 -2.45
N SER A 111 0.89 -4.95 -1.54
CA SER A 111 2.30 -4.58 -1.52
C SER A 111 3.21 -5.73 -1.05
N ILE A 112 2.64 -6.73 -0.40
CA ILE A 112 3.33 -7.95 0.03
C ILE A 112 3.07 -9.08 -0.96
N LEU A 113 1.80 -9.37 -1.27
CA LEU A 113 1.42 -10.46 -2.16
C LEU A 113 1.84 -10.21 -3.62
N GLY A 114 1.84 -8.94 -4.04
CA GLY A 114 2.20 -8.57 -5.40
C GLY A 114 3.62 -8.98 -5.78
N PRO A 115 4.66 -8.61 -5.02
CA PRO A 115 6.03 -9.05 -5.27
C PRO A 115 6.20 -10.57 -5.21
N ILE A 116 5.54 -11.24 -4.26
CA ILE A 116 5.58 -12.70 -4.12
C ILE A 116 5.00 -13.37 -5.37
N ASN A 117 3.80 -12.98 -5.77
CA ASN A 117 3.13 -13.55 -6.95
C ASN A 117 3.90 -13.25 -8.24
N SER A 118 4.47 -12.05 -8.32
CA SER A 118 5.32 -11.66 -9.44
C SER A 118 6.62 -12.47 -9.53
N ALA A 119 7.21 -12.85 -8.40
CA ALA A 119 8.42 -13.64 -8.35
C ALA A 119 8.16 -15.11 -8.67
N LEU A 120 7.10 -15.71 -8.08
CA LEU A 120 6.83 -17.14 -8.17
C LEU A 120 6.03 -17.53 -9.41
N ASN A 121 5.07 -16.70 -9.82
CA ASN A 121 4.11 -17.02 -10.87
C ASN A 121 4.25 -16.13 -12.12
N ASN A 122 5.22 -15.20 -12.11
CA ASN A 122 5.37 -14.18 -13.16
C ASN A 122 4.09 -13.38 -13.44
N ASP A 123 3.17 -13.33 -12.45
CA ASP A 123 1.92 -12.58 -12.53
C ASP A 123 2.07 -11.23 -11.80
N HIS A 124 1.94 -10.15 -12.54
CA HIS A 124 2.12 -8.78 -12.08
C HIS A 124 0.81 -8.07 -11.76
N THR A 125 -0.33 -8.75 -11.87
CA THR A 125 -1.67 -8.16 -11.73
C THR A 125 -1.85 -7.42 -10.41
N TYR A 126 -1.43 -8.04 -9.29
CA TYR A 126 -1.51 -7.38 -7.98
C TYR A 126 -0.63 -6.14 -7.87
N LEU A 127 0.56 -6.16 -8.48
CA LEU A 127 1.46 -5.00 -8.47
C LEU A 127 0.92 -3.85 -9.31
N PHE A 128 0.35 -4.11 -10.49
CA PHE A 128 -0.28 -3.07 -11.32
C PHE A 128 -1.53 -2.50 -10.67
N THR A 129 -2.31 -3.35 -10.02
CA THR A 129 -3.45 -2.90 -9.22
C THR A 129 -3.01 -2.00 -8.08
N ASN A 130 -2.00 -2.42 -7.31
CA ASN A 130 -1.43 -1.62 -6.24
C ASN A 130 -0.87 -0.29 -6.76
N ALA A 131 -0.16 -0.31 -7.90
CA ALA A 131 0.37 0.88 -8.54
C ALA A 131 -0.71 1.92 -8.89
N THR A 132 -1.90 1.45 -9.31
CA THR A 132 -3.03 2.33 -9.61
C THR A 132 -3.60 2.96 -8.33
N LEU A 133 -3.73 2.18 -7.25
CA LEU A 133 -4.18 2.69 -5.95
C LEU A 133 -3.16 3.67 -5.37
N ASP A 134 -1.88 3.34 -5.42
CA ASP A 134 -0.78 4.14 -4.90
C ASP A 134 -0.61 5.45 -5.69
N PHE A 135 -0.86 5.45 -7.01
CA PHE A 135 -0.88 6.66 -7.83
C PHE A 135 -1.91 7.67 -7.31
N VAL A 136 -3.17 7.23 -7.13
CA VAL A 136 -4.24 8.13 -6.67
C VAL A 136 -3.96 8.59 -5.23
N THR A 137 -3.55 7.67 -4.36
CA THR A 137 -3.26 7.97 -2.97
C THR A 137 -2.08 8.94 -2.83
N SER A 138 -0.99 8.73 -3.58
CA SER A 138 0.17 9.63 -3.59
C SER A 138 -0.18 11.01 -4.12
N MET A 139 -1.03 11.11 -5.13
CA MET A 139 -1.53 12.37 -5.66
C MET A 139 -2.35 13.13 -4.60
N VAL A 140 -3.26 12.46 -3.90
CA VAL A 140 -4.06 13.04 -2.82
C VAL A 140 -3.17 13.51 -1.68
N LEU A 141 -2.27 12.65 -1.19
CA LEU A 141 -1.37 13.00 -0.10
C LEU A 141 -0.42 14.14 -0.46
N ALA A 142 0.15 14.12 -1.67
CA ALA A 142 1.06 15.17 -2.12
C ALA A 142 0.35 16.52 -2.35
N SER A 143 -0.94 16.51 -2.68
CA SER A 143 -1.74 17.75 -2.78
C SER A 143 -1.92 18.43 -1.43
N THR A 144 -1.88 17.67 -0.34
CA THR A 144 -2.04 18.15 1.04
C THR A 144 -0.69 18.41 1.71
N TYR A 145 0.25 17.48 1.60
CA TYR A 145 1.53 17.49 2.32
C TYR A 145 2.72 17.92 1.45
N GLY A 146 2.50 18.13 0.16
CA GLY A 146 3.53 18.57 -0.78
C GLY A 146 4.37 17.46 -1.38
N ILE A 147 5.33 17.84 -2.22
CA ILE A 147 6.20 16.95 -3.01
C ILE A 147 7.00 15.93 -2.16
N GLY A 148 7.20 16.22 -0.89
CA GLY A 148 7.96 15.32 0.00
C GLY A 148 7.35 13.91 0.13
N ILE A 149 6.09 13.70 -0.26
CA ILE A 149 5.46 12.37 -0.33
C ILE A 149 6.20 11.48 -1.34
N ALA A 150 6.83 12.04 -2.37
CA ALA A 150 7.66 11.30 -3.32
C ALA A 150 8.79 10.49 -2.65
N LEU A 151 9.24 10.89 -1.45
CA LEU A 151 10.25 10.14 -0.68
C LEU A 151 9.74 8.77 -0.20
N ALA A 152 8.44 8.51 -0.26
CA ALA A 152 7.91 7.17 0.00
C ALA A 152 8.24 6.17 -1.13
N ALA A 153 8.46 6.65 -2.35
CA ALA A 153 8.73 5.80 -3.51
C ALA A 153 10.01 4.94 -3.37
N PRO A 154 11.18 5.48 -3.01
CA PRO A 154 12.36 4.65 -2.76
C PRO A 154 12.18 3.68 -1.58
N VAL A 155 11.40 4.03 -0.56
CA VAL A 155 11.11 3.12 0.55
C VAL A 155 10.27 1.94 0.07
N LEU A 156 9.22 2.21 -0.72
CA LEU A 156 8.43 1.16 -1.34
C LEU A 156 9.27 0.26 -2.27
N PHE A 157 10.12 0.87 -3.08
CA PHE A 157 11.00 0.12 -4.00
C PHE A 157 11.88 -0.87 -3.25
N LEU A 158 12.52 -0.44 -2.16
CA LEU A 158 13.34 -1.30 -1.32
C LEU A 158 12.48 -2.39 -0.63
N TRP A 159 11.30 -2.03 -0.14
CA TRP A 159 10.38 -2.95 0.50
C TRP A 159 9.91 -4.05 -0.46
N GLN A 160 9.28 -3.68 -1.55
CA GLN A 160 8.77 -4.64 -2.55
C GLN A 160 9.90 -5.39 -3.25
N GLY A 161 11.03 -4.73 -3.50
CA GLY A 161 12.23 -5.33 -4.09
C GLY A 161 12.82 -6.41 -3.20
N SER A 162 12.91 -6.16 -1.89
CA SER A 162 13.40 -7.16 -0.93
C SER A 162 12.48 -8.38 -0.84
N ILE A 163 11.16 -8.17 -0.83
CA ILE A 163 10.18 -9.26 -0.84
C ILE A 163 10.28 -10.08 -2.13
N TYR A 164 10.40 -9.40 -3.29
CA TYR A 164 10.57 -10.05 -4.58
C TYR A 164 11.82 -10.95 -4.61
N LEU A 165 12.96 -10.41 -4.15
CA LEU A 165 14.22 -11.16 -4.11
C LEU A 165 14.14 -12.35 -3.17
N LEU A 166 13.58 -12.16 -1.97
CA LEU A 166 13.38 -13.26 -1.01
C LEU A 166 12.46 -14.35 -1.58
N ALA A 167 11.34 -13.96 -2.20
CA ALA A 167 10.41 -14.90 -2.80
C ALA A 167 11.05 -15.66 -3.96
N SER A 168 11.86 -14.99 -4.79
CA SER A 168 12.59 -15.64 -5.90
C SER A 168 13.61 -16.65 -5.40
N LEU A 169 14.34 -16.33 -4.32
CA LEU A 169 15.34 -17.25 -3.74
C LEU A 169 14.73 -18.46 -3.02
N LEU A 170 13.51 -18.31 -2.49
CA LEU A 170 12.82 -19.39 -1.76
C LEU A 170 11.94 -20.24 -2.68
N GLY A 171 11.67 -19.77 -3.89
CA GLY A 171 10.85 -20.47 -4.89
C GLY A 171 11.60 -21.35 -5.85
N GLU A 172 12.96 -21.35 -5.78
CA GLU A 172 13.84 -22.32 -6.43
C GLU A 172 14.02 -23.57 -5.56
#